data_a4fa01137fe5e07c7009cae5f2cf7d96
#
_entry.id   a4fa01137fe5e07c7009cae5f2cf7d96
#
_cell.length_a   1.000
_cell.length_b   1.000
_cell.length_c   1.000
_cell.angle_alpha   90.00
_cell.angle_beta   90.00
_cell.angle_gamma   90.00
#
_symmetry.space_group_name_H-M   'P 1'
#
loop_
_entity.id
_entity.type
_entity.pdbx_description
1 polymer ?
#
loop_
_entity_poly.entity_id
_entity_poly.type
_entity_poly.pdbx_seq_one_letter_code
_entity_poly.pdbx_strand_id
1 'polypeptide(L)'
;MRALKIFSTAMVVVLLGARTVSAAEDNSGQRPTGYVPRLSDLMVVIQIRHAKLFYAVRRGNWPLADYELEQLISTLSEAGRYYPKTTPPMTVADSIRTSIGEAIKAKDEAKFDQAFDEMNAGCNRCHDAADRPFIFIRRPSYPSAFSNQLYSPRSAEQQKRGH
;
A
#
# COMPACT_ATOMS: atom_id res chain seq x y z
N MET A 1 -16.06 90.14 -18.29
CA MET A 1 -16.12 89.12 -17.20
C MET A 1 -16.50 87.78 -17.85
N ARG A 2 -15.50 86.88 -18.09
CA ARG A 2 -15.69 85.64 -18.82
C ARG A 2 -15.82 84.45 -17.80
N ALA A 3 -16.94 83.76 -17.78
CA ALA A 3 -17.18 82.62 -16.98
C ALA A 3 -16.55 81.36 -17.61
N LEU A 4 -15.65 80.71 -16.89
CA LEU A 4 -14.96 79.48 -17.28
C LEU A 4 -15.84 78.31 -16.91
N LYS A 5 -16.30 77.54 -17.91
CA LYS A 5 -17.04 76.27 -17.72
C LYS A 5 -16.06 75.14 -17.52
N ILE A 6 -16.06 74.51 -16.34
CA ILE A 6 -15.30 73.32 -16.03
C ILE A 6 -16.13 72.09 -16.44
N PHE A 7 -15.66 71.35 -17.46
CA PHE A 7 -16.23 70.07 -17.83
C PHE A 7 -15.64 68.98 -16.90
N SER A 8 -16.52 68.42 -16.07
CA SER A 8 -16.16 67.24 -15.24
C SER A 8 -16.34 65.99 -16.07
N THR A 9 -15.23 65.35 -16.41
CA THR A 9 -15.22 64.07 -17.10
C THR A 9 -15.35 62.96 -16.07
N ALA A 10 -16.51 62.34 -16.00
CA ALA A 10 -16.75 61.16 -15.14
C ALA A 10 -16.09 59.96 -15.80
N MET A 11 -15.05 59.46 -15.17
CA MET A 11 -14.35 58.23 -15.56
C MET A 11 -15.13 57.01 -15.01
N VAL A 12 -15.83 56.31 -15.88
CA VAL A 12 -16.51 55.07 -15.55
C VAL A 12 -15.48 53.95 -15.51
N VAL A 13 -15.11 53.49 -14.31
CA VAL A 13 -14.27 52.30 -14.11
C VAL A 13 -15.14 51.07 -14.19
N VAL A 14 -15.10 50.36 -15.32
CA VAL A 14 -15.74 49.05 -15.45
C VAL A 14 -14.85 48.03 -14.77
N LEU A 15 -15.20 47.61 -13.58
CA LEU A 15 -14.60 46.49 -12.90
C LEU A 15 -15.05 45.16 -13.57
N LEU A 16 -14.24 44.62 -14.48
CA LEU A 16 -14.38 43.25 -14.95
C LEU A 16 -14.03 42.30 -13.78
N GLY A 17 -15.07 41.80 -13.09
CA GLY A 17 -14.96 40.74 -12.12
C GLY A 17 -14.54 39.46 -12.82
N ALA A 18 -13.26 39.13 -12.74
CA ALA A 18 -12.78 37.80 -13.11
C ALA A 18 -13.39 36.79 -12.12
N ARG A 19 -14.46 36.09 -12.57
CA ARG A 19 -14.93 34.90 -11.86
C ARG A 19 -13.90 33.82 -12.07
N THR A 20 -13.08 33.57 -11.05
CA THR A 20 -12.30 32.35 -10.95
C THR A 20 -13.29 31.19 -10.82
N VAL A 21 -13.52 30.47 -11.91
CA VAL A 21 -14.18 29.17 -11.87
C VAL A 21 -13.19 28.27 -11.14
N SER A 22 -13.42 28.07 -9.84
CA SER A 22 -12.80 26.99 -9.09
C SER A 22 -13.36 25.71 -9.69
N ALA A 23 -12.57 25.05 -10.53
CA ALA A 23 -12.82 23.67 -10.89
C ALA A 23 -12.70 22.89 -9.57
N ALA A 24 -13.84 22.57 -8.96
CA ALA A 24 -13.91 21.51 -7.98
C ALA A 24 -13.41 20.27 -8.72
N GLU A 25 -12.22 19.79 -8.38
CA GLU A 25 -11.76 18.48 -8.80
C GLU A 25 -12.77 17.48 -8.25
N ASP A 26 -13.68 17.05 -9.12
CA ASP A 26 -14.56 15.91 -8.90
C ASP A 26 -13.67 14.67 -8.82
N ASN A 27 -13.20 14.38 -7.60
CA ASN A 27 -12.48 13.15 -7.27
C ASN A 27 -13.46 11.97 -7.16
N SER A 28 -14.53 12.00 -7.94
CA SER A 28 -15.44 10.88 -8.16
C SER A 28 -14.68 9.82 -8.98
N GLY A 29 -13.95 8.94 -8.29
CA GLY A 29 -13.63 7.58 -8.73
C GLY A 29 -13.29 7.38 -10.20
N GLN A 30 -12.38 8.18 -10.77
CA GLN A 30 -11.91 7.96 -12.14
C GLN A 30 -11.22 6.61 -12.20
N ARG A 31 -11.91 5.62 -12.74
CA ARG A 31 -11.31 4.30 -13.01
C ARG A 31 -10.07 4.53 -13.86
N PRO A 32 -8.92 3.93 -13.49
CA PRO A 32 -7.72 4.05 -14.31
C PRO A 32 -8.06 3.67 -15.76
N THR A 33 -7.77 4.54 -16.71
CA THR A 33 -7.85 4.23 -18.13
C THR A 33 -6.63 3.37 -18.48
N GLY A 34 -6.74 2.05 -18.28
CA GLY A 34 -5.63 1.13 -18.51
C GLY A 34 -5.94 -0.27 -17.98
N TYR A 35 -4.94 -1.14 -18.01
CA TYR A 35 -5.03 -2.48 -17.48
C TYR A 35 -5.30 -2.45 -15.97
N VAL A 36 -6.38 -3.11 -15.54
CA VAL A 36 -6.70 -3.35 -14.13
C VAL A 36 -6.43 -4.82 -13.83
N PRO A 37 -5.45 -5.14 -12.96
CA PRO A 37 -5.17 -6.53 -12.59
C PRO A 37 -6.37 -7.12 -11.86
N ARG A 38 -6.65 -8.41 -12.07
CA ARG A 38 -7.73 -9.08 -11.33
C ARG A 38 -7.40 -9.14 -9.84
N LEU A 39 -8.40 -8.99 -8.99
CA LEU A 39 -8.20 -9.08 -7.54
C LEU A 39 -7.53 -10.40 -7.13
N SER A 40 -7.93 -11.51 -7.76
CA SER A 40 -7.31 -12.82 -7.53
C SER A 40 -5.81 -12.84 -7.80
N ASP A 41 -5.35 -12.15 -8.84
CA ASP A 41 -3.93 -12.11 -9.20
C ASP A 41 -3.12 -11.29 -8.17
N LEU A 42 -3.68 -10.17 -7.71
CA LEU A 42 -3.10 -9.39 -6.61
C LEU A 42 -3.03 -10.22 -5.31
N MET A 43 -4.08 -10.99 -4.99
CA MET A 43 -4.10 -11.83 -3.79
C MET A 43 -3.08 -12.97 -3.87
N VAL A 44 -2.83 -13.56 -5.05
CA VAL A 44 -1.76 -14.54 -5.24
C VAL A 44 -0.39 -13.91 -4.98
N VAL A 45 -0.15 -12.70 -5.47
CA VAL A 45 1.11 -11.98 -5.21
C VAL A 45 1.26 -11.70 -3.71
N ILE A 46 0.21 -11.24 -3.03
CA ILE A 46 0.21 -11.02 -1.58
C ILE A 46 0.55 -12.32 -0.83
N GLN A 47 -0.07 -13.45 -1.21
CA GLN A 47 0.20 -14.75 -0.60
C GLN A 47 1.65 -15.20 -0.77
N ILE A 48 2.25 -14.96 -1.93
CA ILE A 48 3.67 -15.22 -2.18
C ILE A 48 4.54 -14.37 -1.25
N ARG A 49 4.27 -13.05 -1.14
CA ARG A 49 5.01 -12.13 -0.26
C ARG A 49 4.87 -12.51 1.21
N HIS A 50 3.66 -12.89 1.64
CA HIS A 50 3.36 -13.39 2.97
C HIS A 50 4.24 -14.60 3.33
N ALA A 51 4.35 -15.59 2.45
CA ALA A 51 5.18 -16.77 2.69
C ALA A 51 6.68 -16.41 2.74
N LYS A 52 7.16 -15.57 1.82
CA LYS A 52 8.56 -15.13 1.78
C LYS A 52 8.95 -14.31 3.00
N LEU A 53 8.09 -13.42 3.47
CA LEU A 53 8.26 -12.67 4.70
C LEU A 53 8.49 -13.61 5.89
N PHE A 54 7.63 -14.61 6.06
CA PHE A 54 7.75 -15.61 7.12
C PHE A 54 9.09 -16.34 7.07
N TYR A 55 9.48 -16.87 5.91
CA TYR A 55 10.74 -17.60 5.77
C TYR A 55 11.97 -16.70 5.95
N ALA A 56 11.91 -15.44 5.55
CA ALA A 56 13.00 -14.47 5.76
C ALA A 56 13.27 -14.28 7.26
N VAL A 57 12.22 -14.09 8.07
CA VAL A 57 12.35 -13.96 9.53
C VAL A 57 12.90 -15.25 10.14
N ARG A 58 12.37 -16.43 9.77
CA ARG A 58 12.85 -17.73 10.27
C ARG A 58 14.33 -18.02 9.93
N ARG A 59 14.91 -17.30 9.01
CA ARG A 59 16.32 -17.38 8.64
C ARG A 59 17.15 -16.20 9.10
N GLY A 60 16.58 -15.30 9.92
CA GLY A 60 17.26 -14.11 10.41
C GLY A 60 17.63 -13.11 9.32
N ASN A 61 17.00 -13.20 8.13
CA ASN A 61 17.24 -12.27 7.04
C ASN A 61 16.28 -11.07 7.17
N TRP A 62 16.56 -10.22 8.15
CA TRP A 62 15.74 -9.05 8.46
C TRP A 62 15.61 -8.05 7.31
N PRO A 63 16.68 -7.77 6.51
CA PRO A 63 16.52 -6.92 5.32
C PRO A 63 15.57 -7.50 4.28
N LEU A 64 15.60 -8.82 4.06
CA LEU A 64 14.64 -9.48 3.16
C LEU A 64 13.22 -9.43 3.75
N ALA A 65 13.08 -9.60 5.05
CA ALA A 65 11.78 -9.52 5.71
C ALA A 65 11.15 -8.14 5.54
N ASP A 66 11.92 -7.07 5.74
CA ASP A 66 11.48 -5.69 5.54
C ASP A 66 11.04 -5.44 4.08
N TYR A 67 11.84 -5.89 3.13
CA TYR A 67 11.51 -5.80 1.71
C TYR A 67 10.19 -6.52 1.37
N GLU A 68 10.00 -7.76 1.83
CA GLU A 68 8.80 -8.54 1.53
C GLU A 68 7.56 -7.96 2.21
N LEU A 69 7.70 -7.35 3.40
CA LEU A 69 6.63 -6.61 4.07
C LEU A 69 6.19 -5.41 3.22
N GLU A 70 7.12 -4.57 2.78
CA GLU A 70 6.79 -3.39 1.97
C GLU A 70 6.14 -3.78 0.64
N GLN A 71 6.60 -4.86 -0.01
CA GLN A 71 5.98 -5.36 -1.24
C GLN A 71 4.56 -5.89 -1.00
N LEU A 72 4.34 -6.57 0.13
CA LEU A 72 3.01 -7.04 0.53
C LEU A 72 2.04 -5.86 0.71
N ILE A 73 2.45 -4.87 1.49
CA ILE A 73 1.64 -3.68 1.78
C ILE A 73 1.37 -2.86 0.51
N SER A 74 2.37 -2.70 -0.36
CA SER A 74 2.20 -2.00 -1.64
C SER A 74 1.14 -2.69 -2.51
N THR A 75 1.19 -4.02 -2.63
CA THR A 75 0.21 -4.79 -3.40
C THR A 75 -1.19 -4.74 -2.76
N LEU A 76 -1.28 -4.78 -1.43
CA LEU A 76 -2.55 -4.65 -0.72
C LEU A 76 -3.16 -3.25 -0.94
N SER A 77 -2.34 -2.21 -0.92
CA SER A 77 -2.75 -0.83 -1.21
C SER A 77 -3.23 -0.68 -2.66
N GLU A 78 -2.57 -1.34 -3.60
CA GLU A 78 -3.00 -1.39 -4.99
C GLU A 78 -4.36 -2.08 -5.14
N ALA A 79 -4.56 -3.22 -4.49
CA ALA A 79 -5.84 -3.90 -4.43
C ALA A 79 -6.94 -2.98 -3.88
N GLY A 80 -6.65 -2.21 -2.83
CA GLY A 80 -7.58 -1.24 -2.24
C GLY A 80 -8.00 -0.12 -3.20
N ARG A 81 -7.09 0.33 -4.07
CA ARG A 81 -7.40 1.34 -5.08
C ARG A 81 -8.35 0.81 -6.18
N TYR A 82 -8.13 -0.42 -6.64
CA TYR A 82 -8.96 -1.01 -7.71
C TYR A 82 -10.26 -1.61 -7.18
N TYR A 83 -10.26 -2.11 -5.95
CA TYR A 83 -11.36 -2.88 -5.36
C TYR A 83 -11.76 -2.36 -3.98
N PRO A 84 -12.11 -1.06 -3.82
CA PRO A 84 -12.33 -0.45 -2.51
C PRO A 84 -13.50 -1.04 -1.72
N LYS A 85 -14.43 -1.75 -2.39
CA LYS A 85 -15.58 -2.40 -1.73
C LYS A 85 -15.29 -3.80 -1.20
N THR A 86 -14.20 -4.42 -1.63
CA THR A 86 -13.88 -5.84 -1.37
C THR A 86 -12.53 -6.05 -0.70
N THR A 87 -11.78 -4.98 -0.49
CA THR A 87 -10.47 -5.02 0.19
C THR A 87 -10.54 -4.31 1.53
N PRO A 88 -9.67 -4.68 2.51
CA PRO A 88 -9.63 -4.01 3.80
C PRO A 88 -9.33 -2.50 3.62
N PRO A 89 -9.84 -1.66 4.51
CA PRO A 89 -9.44 -0.26 4.57
C PRO A 89 -7.90 -0.12 4.68
N MET A 90 -7.35 0.98 4.15
CA MET A 90 -5.91 1.29 4.24
C MET A 90 -5.39 1.29 5.67
N THR A 91 -6.23 1.62 6.67
CA THR A 91 -5.89 1.54 8.09
C THR A 91 -5.46 0.14 8.53
N VAL A 92 -5.97 -0.93 7.91
CA VAL A 92 -5.55 -2.31 8.19
C VAL A 92 -4.16 -2.56 7.62
N ALA A 93 -3.87 -2.08 6.41
CA ALA A 93 -2.53 -2.18 5.82
C ALA A 93 -1.49 -1.41 6.66
N ASP A 94 -1.84 -0.23 7.15
CA ASP A 94 -0.96 0.58 8.01
C ASP A 94 -0.72 -0.08 9.37
N SER A 95 -1.75 -0.71 9.97
CA SER A 95 -1.61 -1.48 11.21
C SER A 95 -0.64 -2.67 11.03
N ILE A 96 -0.79 -3.42 9.94
CA ILE A 96 0.13 -4.53 9.60
C ILE A 96 1.55 -4.02 9.40
N ARG A 97 1.73 -2.93 8.65
CA ARG A 97 3.05 -2.31 8.45
C ARG A 97 3.69 -1.93 9.77
N THR A 98 2.94 -1.32 10.67
CA THR A 98 3.46 -0.88 11.97
C THR A 98 3.86 -2.06 12.83
N SER A 99 2.95 -3.01 13.10
CA SER A 99 3.18 -4.10 14.04
C SER A 99 4.30 -5.05 13.58
N ILE A 100 4.28 -5.47 12.32
CA ILE A 100 5.32 -6.35 11.77
C ILE A 100 6.63 -5.58 11.55
N GLY A 101 6.56 -4.33 11.08
CA GLY A 101 7.74 -3.50 10.86
C GLY A 101 8.51 -3.21 12.16
N GLU A 102 7.82 -2.96 13.28
CA GLU A 102 8.46 -2.82 14.59
C GLU A 102 9.17 -4.10 15.04
N ALA A 103 8.55 -5.26 14.84
CA ALA A 103 9.15 -6.55 15.15
C ALA A 103 10.41 -6.82 14.31
N ILE A 104 10.37 -6.50 13.02
CA ILE A 104 11.51 -6.62 12.10
C ILE A 104 12.66 -5.69 12.51
N LYS A 105 12.36 -4.42 12.81
CA LYS A 105 13.37 -3.45 13.28
C LYS A 105 14.04 -3.90 14.59
N ALA A 106 13.24 -4.46 15.51
CA ALA A 106 13.75 -5.00 16.77
C ALA A 106 14.45 -6.36 16.59
N LYS A 107 14.34 -7.00 15.44
CA LYS A 107 14.79 -8.37 15.17
C LYS A 107 14.24 -9.37 16.20
N ASP A 108 12.97 -9.17 16.57
CA ASP A 108 12.26 -9.92 17.61
C ASP A 108 11.29 -10.90 16.95
N GLU A 109 11.69 -12.20 16.92
CA GLU A 109 10.86 -13.25 16.34
C GLU A 109 9.56 -13.48 17.12
N ALA A 110 9.54 -13.30 18.44
CA ALA A 110 8.33 -13.53 19.23
C ALA A 110 7.28 -12.44 18.93
N LYS A 111 7.70 -11.18 18.87
CA LYS A 111 6.82 -10.09 18.44
C LYS A 111 6.36 -10.26 17.00
N PHE A 112 7.26 -10.70 16.12
CA PHE A 112 6.89 -11.00 14.74
C PHE A 112 5.82 -12.10 14.68
N ASP A 113 5.96 -13.16 15.43
CA ASP A 113 5.00 -14.27 15.46
C ASP A 113 3.61 -13.81 15.87
N GLN A 114 3.51 -12.98 16.91
CA GLN A 114 2.24 -12.42 17.35
C GLN A 114 1.63 -11.54 16.25
N ALA A 115 2.39 -10.58 15.70
CA ALA A 115 1.91 -9.67 14.66
C ALA A 115 1.54 -10.42 13.38
N PHE A 116 2.26 -11.50 13.05
CA PHE A 116 1.99 -12.33 11.88
C PHE A 116 0.69 -13.12 12.02
N ASP A 117 0.38 -13.63 13.21
CA ASP A 117 -0.90 -14.29 13.49
C ASP A 117 -2.07 -13.31 13.46
N GLU A 118 -1.88 -12.09 13.96
CA GLU A 118 -2.87 -11.02 13.88
C GLU A 118 -3.14 -10.64 12.40
N MET A 119 -2.10 -10.56 11.57
CA MET A 119 -2.24 -10.38 10.12
C MET A 119 -3.03 -11.51 9.48
N ASN A 120 -2.71 -12.79 9.79
CA ASN A 120 -3.45 -13.94 9.30
C ASN A 120 -4.93 -13.87 9.66
N ALA A 121 -5.23 -13.54 10.91
CA ALA A 121 -6.60 -13.36 11.37
C ALA A 121 -7.31 -12.22 10.62
N GLY A 122 -6.61 -11.13 10.34
CA GLY A 122 -7.10 -10.01 9.52
C GLY A 122 -7.45 -10.44 8.09
N CYS A 123 -6.56 -11.20 7.45
CA CYS A 123 -6.78 -11.76 6.11
C CYS A 123 -8.03 -12.66 6.08
N ASN A 124 -8.17 -13.53 7.06
CA ASN A 124 -9.29 -14.47 7.13
C ASN A 124 -10.61 -13.74 7.36
N ARG A 125 -10.66 -12.75 8.25
CA ARG A 125 -11.87 -11.92 8.44
C ARG A 125 -12.30 -11.22 7.15
N CYS A 126 -11.33 -10.74 6.36
CA CYS A 126 -11.64 -10.12 5.06
C CYS A 126 -12.18 -11.16 4.05
N HIS A 127 -11.60 -12.37 4.02
CA HIS A 127 -12.09 -13.44 3.15
C HIS A 127 -13.52 -13.86 3.53
N ASP A 128 -13.82 -13.97 4.82
CA ASP A 128 -15.17 -14.27 5.31
C ASP A 128 -16.16 -13.17 4.88
N ALA A 129 -15.80 -11.90 5.07
CA ALA A 129 -16.64 -10.77 4.68
C ALA A 129 -16.84 -10.63 3.16
N ALA A 130 -15.94 -11.21 2.37
CA ALA A 130 -16.01 -11.25 0.91
C ALA A 130 -16.70 -12.51 0.36
N ASP A 131 -17.36 -13.31 1.21
CA ASP A 131 -17.96 -14.61 0.86
C ASP A 131 -16.93 -15.61 0.28
N ARG A 132 -15.73 -15.64 0.86
CA ARG A 132 -14.63 -16.53 0.47
C ARG A 132 -14.04 -17.31 1.66
N PRO A 133 -14.88 -17.88 2.59
CA PRO A 133 -14.37 -18.56 3.79
C PRO A 133 -13.53 -19.81 3.48
N PHE A 134 -13.61 -20.32 2.27
CA PHE A 134 -12.81 -21.44 1.78
C PHE A 134 -11.35 -21.05 1.45
N ILE A 135 -11.00 -19.75 1.46
CA ILE A 135 -9.63 -19.25 1.35
C ILE A 135 -9.14 -18.92 2.76
N PHE A 136 -8.44 -19.86 3.38
CA PHE A 136 -7.96 -19.70 4.75
C PHE A 136 -6.45 -19.55 4.81
N ILE A 137 -5.99 -18.41 5.31
CA ILE A 137 -4.57 -18.06 5.45
C ILE A 137 -4.08 -18.51 6.82
N ARG A 138 -2.91 -19.11 6.85
CA ARG A 138 -2.22 -19.57 8.05
C ARG A 138 -0.71 -19.39 7.91
N ARG A 139 0.03 -19.61 8.97
CA ARG A 139 1.50 -19.64 8.90
C ARG A 139 1.95 -20.65 7.84
N PRO A 140 2.94 -20.29 7.00
CA PRO A 140 3.52 -21.23 6.05
C PRO A 140 4.12 -22.42 6.76
N SER A 141 3.94 -23.61 6.19
CA SER A 141 4.59 -24.84 6.68
C SER A 141 5.94 -25.03 6.03
N TYR A 142 6.84 -25.74 6.71
CA TYR A 142 8.14 -26.11 6.18
C TYR A 142 8.05 -27.46 5.43
N PRO A 143 8.79 -27.69 4.33
CA PRO A 143 9.73 -26.80 3.65
C PRO A 143 9.05 -25.69 2.81
N SER A 144 9.83 -24.64 2.48
CA SER A 144 9.37 -23.56 1.64
C SER A 144 9.00 -24.04 0.24
N ALA A 145 7.86 -23.55 -0.29
CA ALA A 145 7.49 -23.76 -1.70
C ALA A 145 8.42 -23.05 -2.70
N PHE A 146 9.23 -22.10 -2.22
CA PHE A 146 10.14 -21.29 -3.04
C PHE A 146 11.60 -21.73 -2.81
N SER A 147 11.91 -23.00 -3.17
CA SER A 147 13.22 -23.59 -2.91
C SER A 147 14.37 -22.99 -3.73
N ASN A 148 14.07 -22.24 -4.78
CA ASN A 148 15.05 -21.57 -5.63
C ASN A 148 15.48 -20.17 -5.13
N GLN A 149 15.02 -19.77 -3.93
CA GLN A 149 15.43 -18.53 -3.27
C GLN A 149 16.15 -18.84 -1.96
N LEU A 150 17.29 -18.19 -1.74
CA LEU A 150 17.99 -18.23 -0.46
C LEU A 150 17.33 -17.25 0.53
N TYR A 151 16.81 -17.77 1.62
CA TYR A 151 16.21 -16.95 2.68
C TYR A 151 17.22 -16.51 3.73
N SER A 152 18.28 -17.30 3.97
CA SER A 152 19.35 -16.89 4.88
C SER A 152 20.13 -15.69 4.34
N PRO A 153 20.65 -14.80 5.21
CA PRO A 153 21.57 -13.76 4.78
C PRO A 153 22.77 -14.34 4.04
N ARG A 154 23.16 -13.73 2.92
CA ARG A 154 24.36 -14.15 2.20
C ARG A 154 25.60 -13.81 3.01
N SER A 155 26.53 -14.75 3.10
CA SER A 155 27.85 -14.48 3.67
C SER A 155 28.62 -13.47 2.80
N ALA A 156 29.61 -12.80 3.39
CA ALA A 156 30.46 -11.86 2.66
C ALA A 156 31.15 -12.50 1.44
N GLU A 157 31.49 -13.80 1.54
CA GLU A 157 32.08 -14.57 0.44
C GLU A 157 31.08 -14.86 -0.68
N GLN A 158 29.84 -15.21 -0.33
CA GLN A 158 28.76 -15.41 -1.32
C GLN A 158 28.38 -14.11 -2.04
N GLN A 159 28.47 -12.97 -1.35
CA GLN A 159 28.21 -11.66 -1.96
C GLN A 159 29.26 -11.32 -3.04
N LYS A 160 30.53 -11.65 -2.80
CA LYS A 160 31.64 -11.42 -3.75
C LYS A 160 31.58 -12.30 -5.01
N ARG A 161 31.02 -13.50 -4.92
CA ARG A 161 30.90 -14.45 -6.04
C ARG A 161 29.70 -14.21 -6.94
N GLY A 162 28.81 -13.32 -6.59
CA GLY A 162 27.55 -13.04 -7.30
C GLY A 162 27.63 -11.85 -8.25
N HIS A 163 28.84 -11.35 -8.47
CA HIS A 163 29.21 -10.35 -9.46
C HIS A 163 30.22 -10.98 -10.40
#